data_276c045edd427ea810a96020c9f8a113
#
_entry.id   276c045edd427ea810a96020c9f8a113
#
_cell.length_a   1.000
_cell.length_b   1.000
_cell.length_c   1.000
_cell.angle_alpha   90.00
_cell.angle_beta   90.00
_cell.angle_gamma   90.00
#
_symmetry.space_group_name_H-M   'P 1'
#
loop_
_entity.id
_entity.type
_entity.pdbx_description
1 polymer ?
#
loop_
_entity_poly.entity_id
_entity_poly.type
_entity_poly.pdbx_seq_one_letter_code
_entity_poly.pdbx_strand_id
1 'polypeptide(L)'
;MIIRICRDDERDEILSIINAAAEAYHGVIPADCWHSPYMSGDELDHEIAAGVAFWGYDDADRLVAIMGFQQVCDVELIRHAYVWPSKQRHGFGGKLLRHLRQVSTKPMLVGTWAAATWAIRFYERHGFALVSPQRKTVLLNSYWTISERQIETSVVLASPPDGQ
;
A
#
# COMPACT_ATOMS: atom_id res chain seq x y z
N MET A 1 10.66 -8.51 18.01
CA MET A 1 10.16 -7.66 16.91
C MET A 1 10.81 -8.08 15.62
N ILE A 2 10.03 -8.55 14.66
CA ILE A 2 10.53 -9.15 13.42
C ILE A 2 9.76 -8.60 12.22
N ILE A 3 10.49 -8.27 11.16
CA ILE A 3 9.90 -7.99 9.83
C ILE A 3 10.15 -9.21 8.96
N ARG A 4 9.10 -9.74 8.36
CA ARG A 4 9.14 -10.96 7.56
C ARG A 4 8.00 -11.03 6.55
N ILE A 5 8.11 -11.94 5.60
CA ILE A 5 6.97 -12.27 4.73
C ILE A 5 5.90 -12.96 5.58
N CYS A 6 4.65 -12.56 5.40
CA CYS A 6 3.51 -13.19 6.07
C CYS A 6 3.30 -14.61 5.57
N ARG A 7 2.85 -15.48 6.47
CA ARG A 7 2.51 -16.87 6.14
C ARG A 7 1.13 -16.96 5.51
N ASP A 8 0.89 -18.06 4.79
CA ASP A 8 -0.41 -18.30 4.15
C ASP A 8 -1.56 -18.38 5.16
N ASP A 9 -1.30 -18.88 6.38
CA ASP A 9 -2.29 -18.98 7.45
C ASP A 9 -2.61 -17.64 8.11
N GLU A 10 -1.90 -16.56 7.76
CA GLU A 10 -2.15 -15.21 8.26
C GLU A 10 -3.08 -14.37 7.35
N ARG A 11 -3.63 -14.97 6.31
CA ARG A 11 -4.49 -14.29 5.35
C ARG A 11 -5.65 -13.54 6.01
N ASP A 12 -6.34 -14.17 6.96
CA ASP A 12 -7.49 -13.54 7.63
C ASP A 12 -7.04 -12.38 8.54
N GLU A 13 -5.87 -12.49 9.14
CA GLU A 13 -5.30 -11.40 9.94
C GLU A 13 -4.91 -10.21 9.05
N ILE A 14 -4.29 -10.46 7.89
CA ILE A 14 -4.00 -9.43 6.89
C ILE A 14 -5.28 -8.70 6.50
N LEU A 15 -6.33 -9.44 6.16
CA LEU A 15 -7.62 -8.86 5.77
C LEU A 15 -8.21 -7.99 6.88
N SER A 16 -8.11 -8.44 8.13
CA SER A 16 -8.60 -7.69 9.29
C SER A 16 -7.83 -6.39 9.48
N ILE A 17 -6.51 -6.39 9.30
CA ILE A 17 -5.69 -5.17 9.39
C ILE A 17 -6.08 -4.19 8.29
N ILE A 18 -6.21 -4.65 7.05
CA ILE A 18 -6.61 -3.81 5.92
C ILE A 18 -7.95 -3.12 6.21
N ASN A 19 -8.97 -3.88 6.57
CA ASN A 19 -10.31 -3.34 6.75
C ASN A 19 -10.43 -2.45 7.98
N ALA A 20 -9.73 -2.76 9.07
CA ALA A 20 -9.71 -1.91 10.26
C ALA A 20 -9.02 -0.56 9.97
N ALA A 21 -7.88 -0.58 9.31
CA ALA A 21 -7.14 0.65 9.00
C ALA A 21 -7.82 1.47 7.89
N ALA A 22 -8.46 0.82 6.93
CA ALA A 22 -9.14 1.49 5.83
C ALA A 22 -10.39 2.29 6.26
N GLU A 23 -10.90 2.08 7.48
CA GLU A 23 -11.97 2.93 8.02
C GLU A 23 -11.59 4.41 8.01
N ALA A 24 -10.30 4.74 8.06
CA ALA A 24 -9.83 6.11 7.92
C ALA A 24 -10.22 6.78 6.60
N TYR A 25 -10.50 6.00 5.57
CA TYR A 25 -10.95 6.52 4.26
C TYR A 25 -12.43 6.87 4.24
N HIS A 26 -13.22 6.30 5.15
CA HIS A 26 -14.67 6.52 5.19
C HIS A 26 -14.98 8.00 5.44
N GLY A 27 -15.72 8.61 4.53
CA GLY A 27 -16.02 10.04 4.56
C GLY A 27 -14.88 10.96 4.09
N VAL A 28 -13.74 10.41 3.68
CA VAL A 28 -12.57 11.16 3.16
C VAL A 28 -12.42 10.98 1.65
N ILE A 29 -12.43 9.74 1.18
CA ILE A 29 -12.42 9.45 -0.26
C ILE A 29 -13.82 9.70 -0.85
N PRO A 30 -13.96 9.87 -2.18
CA PRO A 30 -15.29 10.06 -2.78
C PRO A 30 -16.26 8.94 -2.37
N ALA A 31 -17.50 9.31 -2.08
CA ALA A 31 -18.50 8.37 -1.56
C ALA A 31 -18.77 7.20 -2.50
N ASP A 32 -18.67 7.42 -3.79
CA ASP A 32 -18.83 6.37 -4.81
C ASP A 32 -17.66 5.38 -4.85
N CYS A 33 -16.53 5.72 -4.22
CA CYS A 33 -15.36 4.85 -4.14
C CYS A 33 -15.29 4.07 -2.82
N TRP A 34 -16.13 4.40 -1.85
CA TRP A 34 -16.16 3.72 -0.56
C TRP A 34 -17.17 2.58 -0.54
N HIS A 35 -16.76 1.44 -0.03
CA HIS A 35 -17.67 0.32 0.28
C HIS A 35 -17.17 -0.43 1.52
N SER A 36 -18.09 -1.15 2.17
CA SER A 36 -17.78 -1.95 3.36
C SER A 36 -18.14 -3.42 3.11
N PRO A 37 -17.22 -4.37 3.33
CA PRO A 37 -15.83 -4.14 3.71
C PRO A 37 -15.06 -3.40 2.61
N TYR A 38 -14.00 -2.69 3.00
CA TYR A 38 -13.14 -1.99 2.04
C TYR A 38 -12.48 -2.98 1.07
N MET A 39 -12.01 -4.10 1.59
CA MET A 39 -11.50 -5.23 0.80
C MET A 39 -12.23 -6.50 1.20
N SER A 40 -12.74 -7.24 0.20
CA SER A 40 -13.31 -8.57 0.42
C SER A 40 -12.21 -9.63 0.48
N GLY A 41 -12.54 -10.80 1.05
CA GLY A 41 -11.63 -11.94 1.05
C GLY A 41 -11.26 -12.39 -0.37
N ASP A 42 -12.22 -12.36 -1.29
CA ASP A 42 -11.97 -12.73 -2.69
C ASP A 42 -11.01 -11.75 -3.38
N GLU A 43 -11.14 -10.45 -3.12
CA GLU A 43 -10.20 -9.46 -3.63
C GLU A 43 -8.78 -9.70 -3.11
N LEU A 44 -8.64 -9.98 -1.81
CA LEU A 44 -7.33 -10.28 -1.23
C LEU A 44 -6.72 -11.54 -1.85
N ASP A 45 -7.50 -12.61 -2.03
CA ASP A 45 -7.04 -13.84 -2.66
C ASP A 45 -6.58 -13.59 -4.10
N HIS A 46 -7.31 -12.75 -4.83
CA HIS A 46 -6.96 -12.36 -6.19
C HIS A 46 -5.63 -11.59 -6.24
N GLU A 47 -5.43 -10.65 -5.31
CA GLU A 47 -4.18 -9.89 -5.20
C GLU A 47 -2.98 -10.80 -4.90
N ILE A 48 -3.14 -11.73 -3.97
CA ILE A 48 -2.10 -12.69 -3.63
C ILE A 48 -1.77 -13.59 -4.84
N ALA A 49 -2.79 -14.08 -5.53
CA ALA A 49 -2.62 -14.88 -6.74
C ALA A 49 -1.95 -14.10 -7.87
N ALA A 50 -2.15 -12.78 -7.92
CA ALA A 50 -1.51 -11.90 -8.90
C ALA A 50 -0.05 -11.56 -8.56
N GLY A 51 0.47 -12.05 -7.43
CA GLY A 51 1.87 -11.89 -7.06
C GLY A 51 2.17 -10.89 -5.97
N VAL A 52 1.15 -10.37 -5.27
CA VAL A 52 1.38 -9.50 -4.11
C VAL A 52 1.85 -10.34 -2.94
N ALA A 53 3.09 -10.13 -2.51
CA ALA A 53 3.64 -10.72 -1.29
C ALA A 53 3.44 -9.74 -0.13
N PHE A 54 2.79 -10.17 0.94
CA PHE A 54 2.63 -9.32 2.12
C PHE A 54 3.79 -9.51 3.08
N TRP A 55 4.42 -8.40 3.42
CA TRP A 55 5.40 -8.33 4.49
C TRP A 55 4.71 -7.82 5.75
N GLY A 56 5.10 -8.37 6.88
CA GLY A 56 4.50 -8.05 8.16
C GLY A 56 5.52 -7.62 9.19
N TYR A 57 5.07 -6.81 10.12
CA TYR A 57 5.82 -6.45 11.33
C TYR A 57 5.18 -7.14 12.51
N ASP A 58 5.93 -8.05 13.14
CA ASP A 58 5.50 -8.73 14.37
C ASP A 58 5.92 -7.95 15.60
N ASP A 59 4.98 -7.72 16.49
CA ASP A 59 5.23 -7.21 17.84
C ASP A 59 4.60 -8.17 18.84
N ALA A 60 5.41 -8.83 19.65
CA ALA A 60 4.98 -9.84 20.63
C ALA A 60 4.11 -10.95 20.00
N ASP A 61 4.57 -11.55 18.91
CA ASP A 61 3.93 -12.65 18.19
C ASP A 61 2.57 -12.29 17.56
N ARG A 62 2.35 -11.01 17.28
CA ARG A 62 1.14 -10.54 16.57
C ARG A 62 1.53 -9.60 15.44
N LEU A 63 0.86 -9.75 14.31
CA LEU A 63 0.99 -8.79 13.22
C LEU A 63 0.40 -7.44 13.63
N VAL A 64 1.19 -6.38 13.55
CA VAL A 64 0.74 -5.02 13.85
C VAL A 64 0.71 -4.12 12.62
N ALA A 65 1.46 -4.46 11.59
CA ALA A 65 1.49 -3.75 10.33
C ALA A 65 1.73 -4.71 9.18
N ILE A 66 1.19 -4.40 8.03
CA ILE A 66 1.41 -5.16 6.80
C ILE A 66 1.66 -4.21 5.63
N MET A 67 2.37 -4.72 4.63
CA MET A 67 2.65 -3.96 3.42
C MET A 67 2.81 -4.96 2.26
N GLY A 68 1.96 -4.83 1.26
CA GLY A 68 2.04 -5.64 0.05
C GLY A 68 3.18 -5.15 -0.84
N PHE A 69 3.90 -6.08 -1.45
CA PHE A 69 5.04 -5.82 -2.30
C PHE A 69 4.91 -6.67 -3.55
N GLN A 70 4.86 -6.04 -4.72
CA GLN A 70 4.60 -6.74 -5.97
C GLN A 70 5.59 -6.29 -7.03
N GLN A 71 6.30 -7.25 -7.62
CA GLN A 71 7.13 -6.99 -8.78
C GLN A 71 6.26 -6.99 -10.05
N VAL A 72 6.28 -5.91 -10.81
CA VAL A 72 5.55 -5.76 -12.06
C VAL A 72 6.51 -5.20 -13.10
N CYS A 73 6.87 -6.00 -14.09
CA CYS A 73 7.81 -5.62 -15.15
C CYS A 73 9.13 -5.07 -14.57
N ASP A 74 9.39 -3.79 -14.77
CA ASP A 74 10.64 -3.12 -14.37
C ASP A 74 10.54 -2.32 -13.07
N VAL A 75 9.43 -2.45 -12.34
CA VAL A 75 9.21 -1.75 -11.07
C VAL A 75 8.74 -2.69 -9.96
N GLU A 76 8.78 -2.21 -8.75
CA GLU A 76 8.20 -2.86 -7.57
C GLU A 76 7.15 -1.93 -6.97
N LEU A 77 5.95 -2.48 -6.77
CA LEU A 77 4.82 -1.72 -6.24
C LEU A 77 4.65 -1.98 -4.75
N ILE A 78 4.45 -0.91 -3.98
CA ILE A 78 3.91 -0.99 -2.62
C ILE A 78 2.39 -0.98 -2.74
N ARG A 79 1.74 -1.96 -2.13
CA ARG A 79 0.29 -2.10 -2.15
C ARG A 79 -0.23 -2.41 -0.75
N HIS A 80 -1.40 -1.87 -0.40
CA HIS A 80 -2.10 -2.22 0.84
C HIS A 80 -1.24 -2.06 2.09
N ALA A 81 -0.64 -0.89 2.28
CA ALA A 81 0.21 -0.57 3.41
C ALA A 81 -0.66 -0.08 4.59
N TYR A 82 -0.78 -0.88 5.64
CA TYR A 82 -1.66 -0.59 6.77
C TYR A 82 -1.03 -0.98 8.10
N VAL A 83 -1.41 -0.24 9.14
CA VAL A 83 -1.06 -0.51 10.53
C VAL A 83 -2.36 -0.62 11.32
N TRP A 84 -2.45 -1.59 12.23
CA TRP A 84 -3.58 -1.67 13.15
C TRP A 84 -3.84 -0.28 13.76
N PRO A 85 -5.09 0.23 13.77
CA PRO A 85 -5.38 1.57 14.30
C PRO A 85 -4.84 1.81 15.70
N SER A 86 -4.93 0.81 16.58
CA SER A 86 -4.41 0.89 17.95
C SER A 86 -2.87 0.89 18.03
N LYS A 87 -2.19 0.58 16.93
CA LYS A 87 -0.73 0.48 16.86
C LYS A 87 -0.11 1.58 15.99
N GLN A 88 -0.91 2.50 15.48
CA GLN A 88 -0.42 3.65 14.71
C GLN A 88 0.40 4.59 15.60
N ARG A 89 1.22 5.43 14.97
CA ARG A 89 2.11 6.41 15.63
C ARG A 89 3.24 5.80 16.47
N HIS A 90 3.54 4.51 16.28
CA HIS A 90 4.68 3.85 16.92
C HIS A 90 5.83 3.61 15.94
N GLY A 91 5.71 4.10 14.70
CA GLY A 91 6.75 3.97 13.69
C GLY A 91 6.82 2.62 12.98
N PHE A 92 5.85 1.73 13.18
CA PHE A 92 5.86 0.39 12.58
C PHE A 92 5.81 0.43 11.04
N GLY A 93 4.93 1.27 10.48
CA GLY A 93 4.83 1.44 9.04
C GLY A 93 6.13 1.96 8.42
N GLY A 94 6.76 2.94 9.06
CA GLY A 94 8.04 3.48 8.61
C GLY A 94 9.17 2.46 8.63
N LYS A 95 9.23 1.63 9.69
CA LYS A 95 10.23 0.57 9.79
C LYS A 95 10.04 -0.48 8.69
N LEU A 96 8.79 -0.86 8.44
CA LEU A 96 8.45 -1.82 7.40
C LEU A 96 8.81 -1.28 6.00
N LEU A 97 8.47 -0.04 5.73
CA LEU A 97 8.79 0.60 4.45
C LEU A 97 10.31 0.71 4.23
N ARG A 98 11.06 1.10 5.26
CA ARG A 98 12.53 1.16 5.17
C ARG A 98 13.11 -0.22 4.88
N HIS A 99 12.57 -1.27 5.49
CA HIS A 99 13.01 -2.64 5.22
C HIS A 99 12.76 -3.01 3.76
N LEU A 100 11.58 -2.73 3.23
CA LEU A 100 11.27 -3.03 1.83
C LEU A 100 12.18 -2.24 0.87
N ARG A 101 12.52 -1.00 1.19
CA ARG A 101 13.47 -0.24 0.39
C ARG A 101 14.87 -0.85 0.38
N GLN A 102 15.27 -1.51 1.47
CA GLN A 102 16.57 -2.18 1.54
C GLN A 102 16.61 -3.46 0.71
N VAL A 103 15.49 -4.19 0.64
CA VAL A 103 15.42 -5.42 -0.15
C VAL A 103 15.03 -5.18 -1.60
N SER A 104 14.56 -4.00 -1.93
CA SER A 104 14.16 -3.62 -3.29
C SER A 104 15.38 -3.55 -4.22
N THR A 105 15.21 -4.06 -5.43
CA THR A 105 16.22 -4.04 -6.49
C THR A 105 15.82 -3.21 -7.70
N LYS A 106 14.63 -2.63 -7.69
CA LYS A 106 14.04 -1.86 -8.78
C LYS A 106 13.44 -0.55 -8.27
N PRO A 107 13.15 0.41 -9.16
CA PRO A 107 12.37 1.58 -8.76
C PRO A 107 11.05 1.17 -8.11
N MET A 108 10.69 1.82 -7.03
CA MET A 108 9.46 1.56 -6.27
C MET A 108 8.41 2.62 -6.58
N LEU A 109 7.19 2.17 -6.78
CA LEU A 109 6.03 3.04 -6.95
C LEU A 109 4.98 2.69 -5.90
N VAL A 110 4.23 3.71 -5.47
CA VAL A 110 3.06 3.53 -4.64
C VAL A 110 1.92 4.41 -5.14
N GLY A 111 0.74 3.81 -5.27
CA GLY A 111 -0.49 4.53 -5.56
C GLY A 111 -1.32 4.66 -4.30
N THR A 112 -1.92 5.82 -4.07
CA THR A 112 -2.82 6.05 -2.95
C THR A 112 -3.92 7.03 -3.34
N TRP A 113 -4.99 7.10 -2.55
CA TRP A 113 -6.07 8.06 -2.78
C TRP A 113 -5.53 9.50 -2.67
N ALA A 114 -5.88 10.34 -3.65
CA ALA A 114 -5.49 11.76 -3.62
C ALA A 114 -5.97 12.46 -2.36
N ALA A 115 -7.14 12.06 -1.83
CA ALA A 115 -7.71 12.61 -0.61
C ALA A 115 -7.01 12.14 0.67
N ALA A 116 -6.22 11.07 0.62
CA ALA A 116 -5.51 10.52 1.78
C ALA A 116 -4.20 11.28 2.02
N THR A 117 -4.30 12.53 2.44
CA THR A 117 -3.15 13.43 2.62
C THR A 117 -2.13 12.91 3.62
N TRP A 118 -2.57 12.20 4.66
CA TRP A 118 -1.67 11.57 5.65
C TRP A 118 -0.80 10.48 5.03
N ALA A 119 -1.34 9.69 4.07
CA ALA A 119 -0.59 8.67 3.38
C ALA A 119 0.47 9.29 2.46
N ILE A 120 0.10 10.33 1.72
CA ILE A 120 1.03 11.07 0.86
C ILE A 120 2.20 11.60 1.69
N ARG A 121 1.92 12.25 2.82
CA ARG A 121 2.95 12.77 3.73
C ARG A 121 3.83 11.66 4.30
N PHE A 122 3.24 10.51 4.62
CA PHE A 122 3.99 9.37 5.09
C PHE A 122 5.04 8.93 4.08
N TYR A 123 4.65 8.76 2.81
CA TYR A 123 5.59 8.36 1.76
C TYR A 123 6.63 9.45 1.47
N GLU A 124 6.23 10.71 1.47
CA GLU A 124 7.17 11.82 1.27
C GLU A 124 8.24 11.86 2.35
N ARG A 125 7.87 11.63 3.62
CA ARG A 125 8.84 11.55 4.72
C ARG A 125 9.81 10.38 4.57
N HIS A 126 9.49 9.38 3.78
CA HIS A 126 10.32 8.19 3.58
C HIS A 126 11.02 8.17 2.21
N GLY A 127 11.18 9.34 1.59
CA GLY A 127 11.99 9.48 0.38
C GLY A 127 11.27 9.22 -0.93
N PHE A 128 9.95 9.15 -0.91
CA PHE A 128 9.14 9.11 -2.13
C PHE A 128 8.77 10.53 -2.55
N ALA A 129 8.58 10.73 -3.85
CA ALA A 129 8.15 12.01 -4.40
C ALA A 129 6.91 11.83 -5.27
N LEU A 130 5.94 12.76 -5.14
CA LEU A 130 4.77 12.80 -6.02
C LEU A 130 5.22 12.97 -7.47
N VAL A 131 4.64 12.18 -8.36
CA VAL A 131 4.77 12.40 -9.79
C VAL A 131 3.72 13.40 -10.28
N SER A 132 3.93 13.98 -11.46
CA SER A 132 2.94 14.88 -12.05
C SER A 132 1.62 14.14 -12.35
N PRO A 133 0.48 14.86 -12.45
CA PRO A 133 -0.80 14.23 -12.83
C PRO A 133 -0.74 13.49 -14.16
N GLN A 134 0.01 13.99 -15.13
CA GLN A 134 0.17 13.35 -16.42
C GLN A 134 0.97 12.06 -16.30
N ARG A 135 2.07 12.09 -15.54
CA ARG A 135 2.90 10.91 -15.30
C ARG A 135 2.15 9.86 -14.47
N LYS A 136 1.37 10.28 -13.50
CA LYS A 136 0.49 9.40 -12.70
C LYS A 136 -0.39 8.54 -13.60
N THR A 137 -1.07 9.15 -14.57
CA THR A 137 -1.96 8.43 -15.49
C THR A 137 -1.20 7.40 -16.31
N VAL A 138 -0.02 7.74 -16.82
CA VAL A 138 0.83 6.82 -17.57
C VAL A 138 1.24 5.63 -16.69
N LEU A 139 1.71 5.90 -15.47
CA LEU A 139 2.20 4.86 -14.56
C LEU A 139 1.07 3.92 -14.11
N LEU A 140 -0.09 4.47 -13.76
CA LEU A 140 -1.22 3.64 -13.34
C LEU A 140 -1.72 2.75 -14.48
N ASN A 141 -1.79 3.25 -15.69
CA ASN A 141 -2.16 2.44 -16.85
C ASN A 141 -1.11 1.39 -17.21
N SER A 142 0.17 1.65 -16.93
CA SER A 142 1.26 0.73 -17.25
C SER A 142 1.40 -0.41 -16.26
N TYR A 143 1.17 -0.17 -14.97
CA TYR A 143 1.52 -1.10 -13.91
C TYR A 143 0.36 -1.57 -13.03
N TRP A 144 -0.80 -0.92 -13.10
CA TRP A 144 -1.98 -1.30 -12.32
C TRP A 144 -3.12 -1.73 -13.22
N THR A 145 -4.01 -2.56 -12.68
CA THR A 145 -5.30 -2.90 -13.29
C THR A 145 -6.39 -2.30 -12.41
N ILE A 146 -6.78 -1.06 -12.69
CA ILE A 146 -7.77 -0.32 -11.93
C ILE A 146 -8.70 0.44 -12.86
N SER A 147 -9.86 0.87 -12.34
CA SER A 147 -10.85 1.62 -13.10
C SER A 147 -10.37 3.04 -13.40
N GLU A 148 -10.97 3.65 -14.42
CA GLU A 148 -10.71 5.07 -14.73
C GLU A 148 -11.02 5.97 -13.53
N ARG A 149 -12.09 5.67 -12.79
CA ARG A 149 -12.46 6.42 -11.59
C ARG A 149 -11.37 6.36 -10.54
N GLN A 150 -10.77 5.21 -10.34
CA GLN A 150 -9.67 5.06 -9.39
C GLN A 150 -8.41 5.78 -9.87
N ILE A 151 -8.13 5.79 -11.17
CA ILE A 151 -7.03 6.59 -11.73
C ILE A 151 -7.25 8.07 -11.44
N GLU A 152 -8.44 8.59 -11.69
CA GLU A 152 -8.78 10.00 -11.46
C GLU A 152 -8.59 10.42 -10.00
N THR A 153 -8.93 9.53 -9.07
CA THR A 153 -8.96 9.83 -7.63
C THR A 153 -7.69 9.42 -6.89
N SER A 154 -6.68 8.95 -7.61
CA SER A 154 -5.40 8.49 -7.07
C SER A 154 -4.25 9.43 -7.39
N VAL A 155 -3.17 9.30 -6.62
CA VAL A 155 -1.86 9.86 -6.92
C VAL A 155 -0.83 8.74 -6.94
N VAL A 156 0.34 8.98 -7.52
CA VAL A 156 1.48 8.06 -7.49
C VAL A 156 2.70 8.79 -6.93
N LEU A 157 3.43 8.08 -6.09
CA LEU A 157 4.73 8.53 -5.60
C LEU A 157 5.80 7.51 -6.02
N ALA A 158 6.99 7.98 -6.27
CA ALA A 158 8.11 7.17 -6.75
C ALA A 158 9.35 7.30 -5.86
N SER A 159 10.11 6.21 -5.75
CA SER A 159 11.42 6.19 -5.08
C SER A 159 12.38 5.25 -5.84
N PRO A 160 13.49 5.74 -6.41
CA PRO A 160 13.88 7.15 -6.45
C PRO A 160 12.87 8.01 -7.22
N PRO A 161 12.92 9.35 -7.07
CA PRO A 161 12.00 10.21 -7.79
C PRO A 161 12.02 9.91 -9.30
N ASP A 162 10.81 9.83 -9.88
CA ASP A 162 10.67 9.60 -11.30
C ASP A 162 11.11 10.87 -12.06
N GLY A 163 11.97 10.70 -13.05
CA GLY A 163 12.55 11.82 -13.81
C GLY A 163 11.59 12.50 -14.78
N GLN A 164 10.33 12.14 -14.83
CA GLN A 164 9.30 12.69 -15.72
C GLN A 164 9.60 12.41 -17.19
#